data_217e22c7096402b1b3cdcaabaca5502c
#
_entry.id   217e22c7096402b1b3cdcaabaca5502c
#
_cell.length_a   1.000
_cell.length_b   1.000
_cell.length_c   1.000
_cell.angle_alpha   90.00
_cell.angle_beta   90.00
_cell.angle_gamma   90.00
#
_symmetry.space_group_name_H-M   'P 1'
#
loop_
_entity.id
_entity.type
_entity.pdbx_description
1 polymer ?
#
loop_
_entity_poly.entity_id
_entity_poly.type
_entity_poly.pdbx_seq_one_letter_code
_entity_poly.pdbx_strand_id
1 'polypeptide(L)'
;CGGITGILGGFKEIIIEDTDEYIIKRDELGRTSKLRKGYASIPLPLDFPVRDMDSWLKLKPMFEFREDRIDWDQVNHARKMQEKGHLVVATIPGGFDIPRELMGEETTCLCYYMQPELMEDIMQTITETSFRVLDSISEKLLIDQVSVHEDLAGKTGPLIGPNEIEIFVKPYFRKIWDMLSSKGTQLFDMDSDGDVNPIL
;
A
#
# COMPACT_ATOMS: atom_id res chain seq x y z
N CYS A 1 -4.74 -12.65 6.77
CA CYS A 1 -4.36 -13.98 6.25
C CYS A 1 -2.96 -14.44 6.66
N GLY A 2 -2.17 -13.63 7.36
CA GLY A 2 -0.81 -13.98 7.82
C GLY A 2 0.31 -13.54 6.87
N GLY A 3 0.01 -12.72 5.86
CA GLY A 3 1.00 -12.16 4.94
C GLY A 3 1.16 -10.65 5.09
N ILE A 4 2.39 -10.16 4.96
CA ILE A 4 2.74 -8.73 4.94
C ILE A 4 3.14 -8.35 3.51
N THR A 5 2.29 -7.63 2.81
CA THR A 5 2.48 -7.19 1.42
C THR A 5 3.05 -5.77 1.31
N GLY A 6 2.87 -4.94 2.34
CA GLY A 6 3.41 -3.59 2.42
C GLY A 6 4.82 -3.52 3.03
N ILE A 7 5.12 -2.46 3.76
CA ILE A 7 6.42 -2.28 4.43
C ILE A 7 6.66 -3.35 5.50
N LEU A 8 7.89 -3.85 5.59
CA LEU A 8 8.34 -4.75 6.64
C LEU A 8 9.70 -4.30 7.19
N GLY A 9 9.78 -4.11 8.51
CA GLY A 9 10.99 -3.64 9.18
C GLY A 9 11.23 -2.15 8.96
N GLY A 10 10.16 -1.35 8.92
CA GLY A 10 10.22 0.09 8.81
C GLY A 10 10.99 0.80 9.93
N PHE A 11 11.08 2.11 9.86
CA PHE A 11 11.75 2.91 10.88
C PHE A 11 11.03 2.80 12.22
N LYS A 12 11.79 2.94 13.29
CA LYS A 12 11.18 3.08 14.61
C LYS A 12 10.46 4.44 14.68
N GLU A 13 9.19 4.41 15.07
CA GLU A 13 8.47 5.66 15.35
C GLU A 13 9.20 6.47 16.43
N ILE A 14 9.38 7.76 16.18
CA ILE A 14 9.98 8.70 17.14
C ILE A 14 9.12 9.95 17.27
N ILE A 15 8.96 10.40 18.50
CA ILE A 15 8.38 11.70 18.80
C ILE A 15 9.51 12.73 18.73
N ILE A 16 9.34 13.71 17.82
CA ILE A 16 10.30 14.80 17.60
C ILE A 16 9.98 15.97 18.52
N GLU A 17 8.70 16.27 18.67
CA GLU A 17 8.21 17.36 19.52
C GLU A 17 6.84 17.00 20.08
N ASP A 18 6.60 17.24 21.35
CA ASP A 18 5.31 17.06 21.99
C ASP A 18 4.99 18.27 22.87
N THR A 19 3.94 19.01 22.53
CA THR A 19 3.45 20.20 23.23
C THR A 19 2.01 19.99 23.66
N ASP A 20 1.44 20.93 24.41
CA ASP A 20 0.01 20.88 24.78
C ASP A 20 -0.91 21.00 23.56
N GLU A 21 -0.47 21.65 22.46
CA GLU A 21 -1.27 21.92 21.27
C GLU A 21 -1.10 20.90 20.15
N TYR A 22 0.09 20.31 19.99
CA TYR A 22 0.39 19.40 18.90
C TYR A 22 1.49 18.40 19.25
N ILE A 23 1.58 17.35 18.42
CA ILE A 23 2.67 16.39 18.40
C ILE A 23 3.28 16.33 17.00
N ILE A 24 4.61 16.33 16.90
CA ILE A 24 5.35 16.04 15.68
C ILE A 24 6.05 14.71 15.85
N LYS A 25 5.81 13.80 14.91
CA LYS A 25 6.43 12.48 14.94
C LYS A 25 6.94 12.06 13.57
N ARG A 26 7.91 11.14 13.56
CA ARG A 26 8.29 10.38 12.37
C ARG A 26 7.75 8.98 12.49
N ASP A 27 7.03 8.51 11.49
CA ASP A 27 6.41 7.20 11.46
C ASP A 27 7.34 6.10 10.89
N GLU A 28 6.82 4.88 10.77
CA GLU A 28 7.56 3.72 10.26
C GLU A 28 7.96 3.82 8.79
N LEU A 29 7.24 4.60 7.97
CA LEU A 29 7.62 4.91 6.59
C LEU A 29 8.75 5.94 6.52
N GLY A 30 9.03 6.66 7.62
CA GLY A 30 9.99 7.76 7.66
C GLY A 30 9.35 9.13 7.38
N ARG A 31 8.02 9.23 7.25
CA ARG A 31 7.32 10.51 7.10
C ARG A 31 7.36 11.27 8.42
N THR A 32 7.57 12.56 8.33
CA THR A 32 7.39 13.47 9.48
C THR A 32 6.02 14.12 9.37
N SER A 33 5.23 14.04 10.42
CA SER A 33 3.89 14.59 10.44
C SER A 33 3.59 15.35 11.74
N LYS A 34 2.67 16.31 11.66
CA LYS A 34 2.18 17.12 12.76
C LYS A 34 0.69 16.86 13.00
N LEU A 35 0.33 16.40 14.18
CA LEU A 35 -1.05 16.24 14.61
C LEU A 35 -1.41 17.32 15.63
N ARG A 36 -2.47 18.09 15.37
CA ARG A 36 -3.02 19.06 16.31
C ARG A 36 -3.95 18.38 17.31
N LYS A 37 -3.60 18.42 18.58
CA LYS A 37 -4.34 17.77 19.68
C LYS A 37 -5.73 18.38 19.84
N GLY A 38 -6.72 17.50 20.01
CA GLY A 38 -8.10 17.93 20.25
C GLY A 38 -8.83 18.57 19.05
N TYR A 39 -8.18 18.68 17.90
CA TYR A 39 -8.74 19.32 16.70
C TYR A 39 -8.76 18.43 15.47
N ALA A 40 -7.68 17.69 15.23
CA ALA A 40 -7.50 16.91 14.02
C ALA A 40 -7.36 15.43 14.37
N SER A 41 -7.98 14.57 13.56
CA SER A 41 -7.77 13.11 13.58
C SER A 41 -6.73 12.67 12.56
N ILE A 42 -6.49 13.49 11.51
CA ILE A 42 -5.53 13.22 10.43
C ILE A 42 -4.32 14.13 10.62
N PRO A 43 -3.11 13.57 10.71
CA PRO A 43 -1.89 14.36 10.82
C PRO A 43 -1.56 15.06 9.49
N LEU A 44 -1.05 16.28 9.59
CA LEU A 44 -0.50 17.03 8.45
C LEU A 44 0.91 16.53 8.15
N PRO A 45 1.19 15.98 6.96
CA PRO A 45 2.55 15.63 6.56
C PRO A 45 3.43 16.90 6.45
N LEU A 46 4.63 16.83 6.99
CA LEU A 46 5.63 17.90 6.92
C LEU A 46 6.80 17.54 6.02
N ASP A 47 7.12 16.26 5.92
CA ASP A 47 8.22 15.75 5.11
C ASP A 47 7.97 14.30 4.71
N PHE A 48 8.51 13.91 3.55
CA PHE A 48 8.38 12.59 2.95
C PHE A 48 9.75 11.95 2.70
N PRO A 49 9.87 10.61 2.81
CA PRO A 49 11.15 9.94 2.73
C PRO A 49 11.71 9.80 1.30
N VAL A 50 10.85 9.82 0.28
CA VAL A 50 11.25 9.63 -1.12
C VAL A 50 11.09 10.93 -1.90
N ARG A 51 12.13 11.27 -2.67
CA ARG A 51 12.16 12.44 -3.58
C ARG A 51 12.73 12.11 -4.95
N ASP A 52 13.49 11.01 -5.00
CA ASP A 52 14.23 10.55 -6.16
C ASP A 52 14.57 9.06 -6.03
N MET A 53 15.17 8.49 -7.07
CA MET A 53 15.61 7.09 -7.08
C MET A 53 16.59 6.77 -5.93
N ASP A 54 17.51 7.66 -5.61
CA ASP A 54 18.51 7.42 -4.55
C ASP A 54 17.88 7.31 -3.17
N SER A 55 16.87 8.11 -2.89
CA SER A 55 16.11 8.04 -1.63
C SER A 55 15.21 6.81 -1.59
N TRP A 56 14.58 6.43 -2.71
CA TRP A 56 13.80 5.21 -2.82
C TRP A 56 14.65 3.96 -2.59
N LEU A 57 15.80 3.84 -3.21
CA LEU A 57 16.68 2.67 -3.07
C LEU A 57 17.12 2.39 -1.62
N LYS A 58 17.09 3.39 -0.74
CA LYS A 58 17.34 3.20 0.70
C LYS A 58 16.17 2.54 1.43
N LEU A 59 14.94 2.76 0.95
CA LEU A 59 13.72 2.17 1.51
C LEU A 59 13.32 0.86 0.85
N LYS A 60 13.66 0.70 -0.43
CA LYS A 60 13.28 -0.46 -1.25
C LYS A 60 13.44 -1.81 -0.54
N PRO A 61 14.53 -2.10 0.21
CA PRO A 61 14.68 -3.38 0.92
C PRO A 61 13.56 -3.66 1.95
N MET A 62 12.88 -2.62 2.45
CA MET A 62 11.74 -2.76 3.36
C MET A 62 10.46 -3.18 2.63
N PHE A 63 10.43 -3.03 1.30
CA PHE A 63 9.32 -3.41 0.44
C PHE A 63 9.58 -4.70 -0.36
N GLU A 64 10.83 -5.11 -0.52
CA GLU A 64 11.19 -6.33 -1.24
C GLU A 64 10.72 -7.59 -0.54
N PHE A 65 10.44 -8.62 -1.33
CA PHE A 65 10.03 -9.93 -0.80
C PHE A 65 11.13 -10.57 0.04
N ARG A 66 10.72 -11.08 1.20
CA ARG A 66 11.50 -11.96 2.08
C ARG A 66 10.58 -13.01 2.66
N GLU A 67 11.12 -14.18 3.02
CA GLU A 67 10.32 -15.30 3.55
C GLU A 67 9.64 -14.97 4.90
N ASP A 68 10.25 -14.09 5.72
CA ASP A 68 9.72 -13.66 7.01
C ASP A 68 8.48 -12.74 6.91
N ARG A 69 8.05 -12.41 5.68
CA ARG A 69 6.77 -11.72 5.42
C ARG A 69 5.57 -12.63 5.62
N ILE A 70 5.78 -13.95 5.72
CA ILE A 70 4.70 -14.92 5.87
C ILE A 70 4.80 -15.55 7.25
N ASP A 71 3.81 -15.25 8.10
CA ASP A 71 3.60 -15.91 9.37
C ASP A 71 2.74 -17.17 9.17
N TRP A 72 3.41 -18.31 9.04
CA TRP A 72 2.75 -19.59 8.81
C TRP A 72 1.83 -20.04 9.96
N ASP A 73 2.07 -19.59 11.18
CA ASP A 73 1.19 -19.89 12.31
C ASP A 73 -0.12 -19.11 12.18
N GLN A 74 -0.06 -17.83 11.76
CA GLN A 74 -1.26 -17.07 11.44
C GLN A 74 -2.00 -17.62 10.21
N VAL A 75 -1.30 -18.06 9.17
CA VAL A 75 -1.92 -18.74 8.01
C VAL A 75 -2.66 -19.99 8.44
N ASN A 76 -2.05 -20.83 9.27
CA ASN A 76 -2.69 -22.02 9.80
C ASN A 76 -3.88 -21.69 10.72
N HIS A 77 -3.80 -20.62 11.49
CA HIS A 77 -4.90 -20.13 12.30
C HIS A 77 -6.07 -19.65 11.43
N ALA A 78 -5.78 -18.83 10.40
CA ALA A 78 -6.78 -18.34 9.46
C ALA A 78 -7.53 -19.49 8.77
N ARG A 79 -6.82 -20.55 8.34
CA ARG A 79 -7.44 -21.76 7.77
C ARG A 79 -8.43 -22.41 8.74
N LYS A 80 -8.06 -22.57 10.02
CA LYS A 80 -8.96 -23.12 11.04
C LYS A 80 -10.19 -22.24 11.29
N MET A 81 -10.05 -20.95 11.16
CA MET A 81 -11.18 -20.01 11.27
C MET A 81 -12.08 -20.07 10.04
N GLN A 82 -11.51 -20.23 8.84
CA GLN A 82 -12.27 -20.42 7.60
C GLN A 82 -13.13 -21.69 7.65
N GLU A 83 -12.61 -22.78 8.21
CA GLU A 83 -13.38 -24.01 8.45
C GLU A 83 -14.61 -23.81 9.37
N LYS A 84 -14.62 -22.73 10.18
CA LYS A 84 -15.73 -22.30 11.03
C LYS A 84 -16.65 -21.28 10.38
N GLY A 85 -16.42 -20.93 9.10
CA GLY A 85 -17.24 -20.02 8.32
C GLY A 85 -16.79 -18.55 8.36
N HIS A 86 -15.57 -18.26 8.83
CA HIS A 86 -15.01 -16.91 8.73
C HIS A 86 -14.39 -16.68 7.35
N LEU A 87 -14.53 -15.45 6.82
CA LEU A 87 -13.85 -15.05 5.60
C LEU A 87 -12.37 -14.79 5.87
N VAL A 88 -11.53 -15.19 4.92
CA VAL A 88 -10.11 -14.88 4.90
C VAL A 88 -9.89 -13.70 3.95
N VAL A 89 -9.51 -12.57 4.54
CA VAL A 89 -9.23 -11.33 3.79
C VAL A 89 -7.72 -11.12 3.73
N ALA A 90 -7.22 -10.83 2.56
CA ALA A 90 -5.88 -10.29 2.34
C ALA A 90 -5.97 -8.80 1.98
N THR A 91 -4.99 -8.02 2.40
CA THR A 91 -4.82 -6.63 1.98
C THR A 91 -3.56 -6.49 1.14
N ILE A 92 -3.60 -5.60 0.17
CA ILE A 92 -2.43 -5.22 -0.63
C ILE A 92 -2.25 -3.70 -0.59
N PRO A 93 -1.02 -3.20 -0.78
CA PRO A 93 -0.76 -1.77 -0.90
C PRO A 93 -1.54 -1.16 -2.07
N GLY A 94 -1.95 0.09 -1.94
CA GLY A 94 -2.51 0.87 -3.05
C GLY A 94 -1.44 1.21 -4.09
N GLY A 95 -1.80 1.18 -5.37
CA GLY A 95 -0.87 1.47 -6.46
C GLY A 95 -0.54 2.95 -6.60
N PHE A 96 -1.48 3.83 -6.29
CA PHE A 96 -1.27 5.27 -6.18
C PHE A 96 -0.98 5.68 -4.73
N ASP A 97 -1.64 5.03 -3.78
CA ASP A 97 -1.59 5.40 -2.36
C ASP A 97 -0.19 5.22 -1.76
N ILE A 98 0.53 4.14 -2.06
CA ILE A 98 1.90 3.94 -1.58
C ILE A 98 2.87 5.00 -2.11
N PRO A 99 2.97 5.29 -3.41
CA PRO A 99 3.77 6.42 -3.88
C PRO A 99 3.40 7.75 -3.21
N ARG A 100 2.09 8.02 -3.03
CA ARG A 100 1.59 9.22 -2.36
C ARG A 100 2.06 9.29 -0.89
N GLU A 101 2.04 8.19 -0.18
CA GLU A 101 2.55 8.12 1.19
C GLU A 101 4.07 8.29 1.28
N LEU A 102 4.80 7.86 0.26
CA LEU A 102 6.28 7.96 0.21
C LEU A 102 6.77 9.34 -0.22
N MET A 103 6.06 10.04 -1.12
CA MET A 103 6.52 11.25 -1.78
C MET A 103 5.62 12.47 -1.57
N GLY A 104 4.38 12.28 -1.08
CA GLY A 104 3.33 13.29 -1.07
C GLY A 104 2.60 13.37 -2.40
N GLU A 105 1.36 13.87 -2.36
CA GLU A 105 0.43 13.88 -3.48
C GLU A 105 0.97 14.62 -4.71
N GLU A 106 1.42 15.87 -4.53
CA GLU A 106 1.93 16.69 -5.63
C GLU A 106 3.16 16.06 -6.30
N THR A 107 4.12 15.59 -5.49
CA THR A 107 5.34 14.94 -6.01
C THR A 107 5.01 13.66 -6.74
N THR A 108 4.09 12.84 -6.23
CA THR A 108 3.65 11.61 -6.88
C THR A 108 3.05 11.90 -8.25
N CYS A 109 2.14 12.86 -8.35
CA CYS A 109 1.52 13.25 -9.63
C CYS A 109 2.57 13.74 -10.65
N LEU A 110 3.59 14.48 -10.20
CA LEU A 110 4.66 14.94 -11.08
C LEU A 110 5.62 13.81 -11.47
N CYS A 111 5.90 12.85 -10.59
CA CYS A 111 6.84 11.76 -10.84
C CYS A 111 6.41 10.83 -11.97
N TYR A 112 5.12 10.64 -12.23
CA TYR A 112 4.64 9.88 -13.40
C TYR A 112 5.22 10.40 -14.73
N TYR A 113 5.48 11.72 -14.81
CA TYR A 113 5.99 12.38 -16.02
C TYR A 113 7.48 12.70 -15.95
N MET A 114 7.99 13.04 -14.78
CA MET A 114 9.36 13.55 -14.62
C MET A 114 10.35 12.46 -14.19
N GLN A 115 9.88 11.39 -13.54
CA GLN A 115 10.69 10.29 -13.03
C GLN A 115 9.96 8.96 -13.21
N PRO A 116 9.53 8.59 -14.44
CA PRO A 116 8.74 7.38 -14.67
C PRO A 116 9.48 6.11 -14.23
N GLU A 117 10.81 6.07 -14.35
CA GLU A 117 11.61 4.93 -13.90
C GLU A 117 11.52 4.71 -12.38
N LEU A 118 11.40 5.78 -11.60
CA LEU A 118 11.17 5.69 -10.15
C LEU A 118 9.80 5.06 -9.87
N MET A 119 8.77 5.52 -10.57
CA MET A 119 7.42 4.97 -10.42
C MET A 119 7.37 3.50 -10.83
N GLU A 120 8.00 3.14 -11.95
CA GLU A 120 8.10 1.76 -12.42
C GLU A 120 8.79 0.86 -11.38
N ASP A 121 9.91 1.29 -10.80
CA ASP A 121 10.65 0.51 -9.81
C ASP A 121 9.86 0.32 -8.51
N ILE A 122 9.16 1.36 -8.05
CA ILE A 122 8.24 1.25 -6.90
C ILE A 122 7.14 0.24 -7.20
N MET A 123 6.45 0.40 -8.34
CA MET A 123 5.34 -0.46 -8.73
C MET A 123 5.77 -1.91 -8.94
N GLN A 124 6.91 -2.14 -9.57
CA GLN A 124 7.47 -3.47 -9.74
C GLN A 124 7.79 -4.13 -8.39
N THR A 125 8.37 -3.39 -7.47
CA THR A 125 8.75 -3.89 -6.14
C THR A 125 7.54 -4.33 -5.33
N ILE A 126 6.49 -3.49 -5.24
CA ILE A 126 5.26 -3.85 -4.51
C ILE A 126 4.48 -4.96 -5.21
N THR A 127 4.50 -4.98 -6.54
CA THR A 127 3.87 -6.03 -7.34
C THR A 127 4.50 -7.40 -7.05
N GLU A 128 5.82 -7.48 -7.15
CA GLU A 128 6.56 -8.74 -6.94
C GLU A 128 6.38 -9.25 -5.51
N THR A 129 6.45 -8.36 -4.54
CA THR A 129 6.28 -8.72 -3.13
C THR A 129 4.87 -9.19 -2.82
N SER A 130 3.86 -8.43 -3.22
CA SER A 130 2.46 -8.81 -3.01
C SER A 130 2.12 -10.12 -3.71
N PHE A 131 2.59 -10.28 -4.95
CA PHE A 131 2.40 -11.52 -5.72
C PHE A 131 3.00 -12.72 -4.98
N ARG A 132 4.27 -12.66 -4.62
CA ARG A 132 4.97 -13.80 -3.98
C ARG A 132 4.39 -14.16 -2.62
N VAL A 133 4.05 -13.17 -1.80
CA VAL A 133 3.42 -13.39 -0.50
C VAL A 133 2.08 -14.09 -0.67
N LEU A 134 1.21 -13.55 -1.52
CA LEU A 134 -0.15 -14.08 -1.68
C LEU A 134 -0.18 -15.40 -2.47
N ASP A 135 0.69 -15.57 -3.45
CA ASP A 135 0.86 -16.84 -4.17
C ASP A 135 1.23 -17.97 -3.21
N SER A 136 2.26 -17.74 -2.37
CA SER A 136 2.70 -18.73 -1.37
C SER A 136 1.61 -19.08 -0.34
N ILE A 137 0.86 -18.10 0.14
CA ILE A 137 -0.24 -18.33 1.09
C ILE A 137 -1.38 -19.08 0.42
N SER A 138 -1.75 -18.71 -0.80
CA SER A 138 -2.87 -19.29 -1.52
C SER A 138 -2.65 -20.74 -1.96
N GLU A 139 -1.42 -21.27 -1.87
CA GLU A 139 -1.15 -22.70 -1.98
C GLU A 139 -1.71 -23.52 -0.79
N LYS A 140 -1.97 -22.87 0.35
CA LYS A 140 -2.38 -23.56 1.60
C LYS A 140 -3.69 -23.09 2.18
N LEU A 141 -4.17 -21.93 1.74
CA LEU A 141 -5.35 -21.27 2.28
C LEU A 141 -6.06 -20.52 1.16
N LEU A 142 -7.36 -20.76 0.96
CA LEU A 142 -8.16 -19.95 0.07
C LEU A 142 -8.26 -18.53 0.64
N ILE A 143 -7.87 -17.54 -0.15
CA ILE A 143 -8.11 -16.14 0.15
C ILE A 143 -9.49 -15.81 -0.45
N ASP A 144 -10.49 -15.53 0.40
CA ASP A 144 -11.86 -15.27 -0.05
C ASP A 144 -11.99 -13.88 -0.68
N GLN A 145 -11.27 -12.91 -0.13
CA GLN A 145 -11.35 -11.51 -0.50
C GLN A 145 -9.96 -10.84 -0.52
N VAL A 146 -9.73 -9.99 -1.51
CA VAL A 146 -8.62 -9.03 -1.51
C VAL A 146 -9.19 -7.63 -1.39
N SER A 147 -8.68 -6.88 -0.42
CA SER A 147 -9.07 -5.50 -0.15
C SER A 147 -7.87 -4.57 -0.33
N VAL A 148 -8.10 -3.41 -0.92
CA VAL A 148 -7.09 -2.38 -1.11
C VAL A 148 -7.67 -1.02 -0.75
N HIS A 149 -6.90 -0.25 0.03
CA HIS A 149 -7.14 1.18 0.23
C HIS A 149 -6.39 1.95 -0.86
N GLU A 150 -7.13 2.73 -1.66
CA GLU A 150 -6.61 3.34 -2.89
C GLU A 150 -7.31 4.66 -3.19
N ASP A 151 -6.86 5.74 -2.59
CA ASP A 151 -7.44 7.08 -2.75
C ASP A 151 -7.09 7.69 -4.13
N LEU A 152 -7.76 7.20 -5.18
CA LEU A 152 -7.57 7.68 -6.55
C LEU A 152 -8.20 9.05 -6.82
N ALA A 153 -9.09 9.50 -5.96
CA ALA A 153 -9.82 10.75 -6.13
C ALA A 153 -9.94 11.52 -4.82
N GLY A 154 -9.98 12.83 -4.95
CA GLY A 154 -10.27 13.76 -3.86
C GLY A 154 -11.59 14.51 -4.10
N LYS A 155 -11.81 15.58 -3.35
CA LYS A 155 -13.04 16.40 -3.40
C LYS A 155 -13.33 16.96 -4.80
N THR A 156 -12.32 17.22 -5.60
CA THR A 156 -12.43 17.86 -6.92
C THR A 156 -12.39 16.88 -8.09
N GLY A 157 -12.32 15.58 -7.81
CA GLY A 157 -12.22 14.51 -8.80
C GLY A 157 -10.92 13.71 -8.71
N PRO A 158 -10.57 12.95 -9.75
CA PRO A 158 -9.39 12.10 -9.76
C PRO A 158 -8.09 12.85 -9.53
N LEU A 159 -7.19 12.24 -8.77
CA LEU A 159 -5.83 12.72 -8.49
C LEU A 159 -4.81 12.22 -9.52
N ILE A 160 -5.15 11.14 -10.20
CA ILE A 160 -4.33 10.47 -11.22
C ILE A 160 -5.11 10.37 -12.52
N GLY A 161 -4.44 10.50 -13.66
CA GLY A 161 -5.06 10.40 -14.97
C GLY A 161 -5.30 8.94 -15.41
N PRO A 162 -6.23 8.71 -16.36
CA PRO A 162 -6.52 7.37 -16.86
C PRO A 162 -5.31 6.70 -17.54
N ASN A 163 -4.44 7.47 -18.22
CA ASN A 163 -3.23 6.92 -18.83
C ASN A 163 -2.24 6.39 -17.79
N GLU A 164 -2.04 7.11 -16.70
CA GLU A 164 -1.15 6.71 -15.61
C GLU A 164 -1.68 5.48 -14.88
N ILE A 165 -3.01 5.38 -14.74
CA ILE A 165 -3.65 4.16 -14.23
C ILE A 165 -3.39 2.98 -15.15
N GLU A 166 -3.59 3.11 -16.45
CA GLU A 166 -3.37 2.04 -17.42
C GLU A 166 -1.91 1.57 -17.47
N ILE A 167 -0.97 2.49 -17.32
CA ILE A 167 0.48 2.19 -17.44
C ILE A 167 1.05 1.63 -16.12
N PHE A 168 0.72 2.23 -14.97
CA PHE A 168 1.41 1.95 -13.71
C PHE A 168 0.55 1.14 -12.73
N VAL A 169 -0.73 1.48 -12.56
CA VAL A 169 -1.55 0.93 -11.47
C VAL A 169 -2.27 -0.35 -11.90
N LYS A 170 -2.90 -0.34 -13.05
CA LYS A 170 -3.69 -1.48 -13.56
C LYS A 170 -2.88 -2.76 -13.74
N PRO A 171 -1.64 -2.75 -14.30
CA PRO A 171 -0.83 -3.97 -14.41
C PRO A 171 -0.54 -4.62 -13.06
N TYR A 172 -0.31 -3.81 -12.02
CA TYR A 172 -0.13 -4.27 -10.65
C TYR A 172 -1.36 -5.04 -10.14
N PHE A 173 -2.53 -4.41 -10.16
CA PHE A 173 -3.76 -5.05 -9.69
C PHE A 173 -4.10 -6.28 -10.52
N ARG A 174 -4.02 -6.20 -11.85
CA ARG A 174 -4.34 -7.33 -12.73
C ARG A 174 -3.46 -8.54 -12.45
N LYS A 175 -2.16 -8.35 -12.27
CA LYS A 175 -1.24 -9.47 -11.97
C LYS A 175 -1.65 -10.23 -10.71
N ILE A 176 -2.06 -9.52 -9.64
CA ILE A 176 -2.46 -10.14 -8.38
C ILE A 176 -3.87 -10.72 -8.47
N TRP A 177 -4.80 -9.97 -9.03
CA TRP A 177 -6.19 -10.40 -9.12
C TRP A 177 -6.35 -11.62 -10.04
N ASP A 178 -5.69 -11.66 -11.18
CA ASP A 178 -5.74 -12.80 -12.09
C ASP A 178 -5.15 -14.05 -11.45
N MET A 179 -4.03 -13.93 -10.75
CA MET A 179 -3.43 -15.04 -10.01
C MET A 179 -4.38 -15.57 -8.94
N LEU A 180 -4.92 -14.71 -8.08
CA LEU A 180 -5.81 -15.13 -6.99
C LEU A 180 -7.17 -15.62 -7.51
N SER A 181 -7.73 -15.01 -8.56
CA SER A 181 -8.94 -15.52 -9.22
C SER A 181 -8.74 -16.93 -9.75
N SER A 182 -7.57 -17.23 -10.34
CA SER A 182 -7.25 -18.57 -10.82
C SER A 182 -7.18 -19.61 -9.69
N LYS A 183 -6.97 -19.16 -8.44
CA LYS A 183 -6.94 -19.98 -7.24
C LYS A 183 -8.26 -20.01 -6.45
N GLY A 184 -9.27 -19.30 -6.94
CA GLY A 184 -10.64 -19.35 -6.41
C GLY A 184 -11.09 -18.13 -5.62
N THR A 185 -10.27 -17.09 -5.47
CA THR A 185 -10.69 -15.81 -4.87
C THR A 185 -11.81 -15.18 -5.70
N GLN A 186 -12.87 -14.75 -5.05
CA GLN A 186 -14.07 -14.23 -5.74
C GLN A 186 -14.38 -12.77 -5.42
N LEU A 187 -13.88 -12.24 -4.30
CA LEU A 187 -14.18 -10.89 -3.87
C LEU A 187 -12.93 -10.00 -3.98
N PHE A 188 -13.09 -8.90 -4.71
CA PHE A 188 -12.07 -7.88 -4.86
C PHE A 188 -12.73 -6.54 -4.61
N ASP A 189 -12.25 -5.79 -3.63
CA ASP A 189 -12.76 -4.48 -3.31
C ASP A 189 -11.64 -3.44 -3.22
N MET A 190 -12.01 -2.23 -3.56
CA MET A 190 -11.17 -1.05 -3.49
C MET A 190 -11.93 0.03 -2.74
N ASP A 191 -11.34 0.55 -1.69
CA ASP A 191 -11.83 1.72 -0.97
C ASP A 191 -11.14 2.96 -1.54
N SER A 192 -11.91 3.96 -1.96
CA SER A 192 -11.40 5.21 -2.50
C SER A 192 -12.32 6.36 -2.15
N ASP A 193 -11.74 7.46 -1.72
CA ASP A 193 -12.46 8.71 -1.57
C ASP A 193 -12.79 9.34 -2.94
N GLY A 194 -13.81 10.23 -2.96
CA GLY A 194 -14.15 11.06 -4.10
C GLY A 194 -14.85 10.35 -5.25
N ASP A 195 -14.95 11.03 -6.39
CA ASP A 195 -15.58 10.51 -7.62
C ASP A 195 -14.53 9.88 -8.54
N VAL A 196 -14.50 8.57 -8.58
CA VAL A 196 -13.59 7.77 -9.43
C VAL A 196 -14.19 7.46 -10.82
N ASN A 197 -15.47 7.75 -11.08
CA ASN A 197 -16.10 7.41 -12.36
C ASN A 197 -15.33 7.92 -13.59
N PRO A 198 -14.69 9.10 -13.59
CA PRO A 198 -13.96 9.59 -14.77
C PRO A 198 -12.71 8.75 -15.15
N ILE A 199 -12.29 7.81 -14.29
CA ILE A 199 -11.06 7.02 -14.46
C ILE A 199 -11.29 5.50 -14.43
N LEU A 200 -12.57 5.07 -14.42
CA LEU A 200 -12.97 3.65 -14.47
C LEU A 200 -13.08 3.12 -15.88
#